data_461ea17b8a37fdf1de76a6995f36f9eb
#
_entry.id   461ea17b8a37fdf1de76a6995f36f9eb
#
_cell.length_a   1.000
_cell.length_b   1.000
_cell.length_c   1.000
_cell.angle_alpha   90.00
_cell.angle_beta   90.00
_cell.angle_gamma   90.00
#
_symmetry.space_group_name_H-M   'P 1'
#
loop_
_entity.id
_entity.type
_entity.pdbx_description
1 polymer ?
#
loop_
_entity_poly.entity_id
_entity_poly.type
_entity_poly.pdbx_seq_one_letter_code
_entity_poly.pdbx_strand_id
1 'polypeptide(L)'
;VKPTYSPPRAFGLGQNTGVSVKRDSLSLSFAVGVYGAAFGAASVAAHFSVLQTCAISLLTFSGASQFAAVGVVGAGGGAFSAIATGALLGTRNGLYAVRMAPLLKVRGAKRIVAAQITIDESTGVALAQNNEKDSRTGFWWTGFGVFIFWNIFTLIGAVSAGLLKDPAAYGLDALVPAAFVGLVWPRLSGKRSYYLAAFAFVFALSLVPFVPAGIPIISTALLAILMGWRA
;
A
#
# COMPACT_ATOMS: atom_id res chain seq x y z
N VAL A 1 20.61 -32.00 -4.87
CA VAL A 1 20.45 -31.35 -3.53
C VAL A 1 19.50 -30.19 -3.75
N LYS A 2 18.25 -30.30 -3.26
CA LYS A 2 17.27 -29.22 -3.29
C LYS A 2 17.68 -28.19 -2.24
N PRO A 3 17.80 -26.89 -2.59
CA PRO A 3 18.02 -25.87 -1.58
C PRO A 3 16.75 -25.76 -0.71
N THR A 4 16.85 -26.07 0.56
CA THR A 4 15.84 -25.83 1.58
C THR A 4 15.85 -24.31 1.86
N TYR A 5 14.97 -23.58 1.16
CA TYR A 5 14.68 -22.20 1.51
C TYR A 5 13.89 -22.18 2.81
N SER A 6 14.52 -21.79 3.89
CA SER A 6 13.85 -21.43 5.15
C SER A 6 13.50 -19.95 5.07
N PRO A 7 12.23 -19.57 4.98
CA PRO A 7 11.85 -18.15 5.00
C PRO A 7 12.27 -17.52 6.33
N PRO A 8 12.73 -16.26 6.32
CA PRO A 8 13.02 -15.55 7.57
C PRO A 8 11.74 -15.54 8.43
N ARG A 9 11.89 -15.84 9.72
CA ARG A 9 10.80 -15.77 10.71
C ARG A 9 10.34 -14.31 10.84
N ALA A 10 9.41 -13.92 9.98
CA ALA A 10 8.72 -12.65 10.10
C ALA A 10 7.73 -12.76 11.26
N PHE A 11 7.91 -11.92 12.25
CA PHE A 11 7.06 -11.77 13.44
C PHE A 11 6.79 -13.08 14.17
N GLY A 12 7.14 -13.16 15.45
CA GLY A 12 6.98 -14.30 16.34
C GLY A 12 5.52 -14.75 16.55
N LEU A 13 4.87 -15.17 15.47
CA LEU A 13 3.57 -15.82 15.48
C LEU A 13 3.81 -17.28 15.88
N GLY A 14 3.57 -17.58 17.15
CA GLY A 14 3.58 -18.94 17.67
C GLY A 14 2.64 -19.83 16.86
N GLN A 15 2.71 -21.15 17.08
CA GLN A 15 1.79 -22.14 16.45
C GLN A 15 0.35 -21.75 16.78
N ASN A 16 -0.31 -21.05 15.87
CA ASN A 16 -1.59 -20.41 16.12
C ASN A 16 -2.73 -21.35 15.75
N THR A 17 -3.63 -21.60 16.69
CA THR A 17 -4.94 -22.18 16.42
C THR A 17 -5.80 -21.15 15.66
N GLY A 18 -6.76 -21.57 14.84
CA GLY A 18 -7.57 -20.65 13.99
C GLY A 18 -8.22 -19.45 14.71
N VAL A 19 -8.38 -19.51 16.04
CA VAL A 19 -8.87 -18.38 16.87
C VAL A 19 -7.81 -17.27 16.96
N SER A 20 -6.53 -17.63 17.08
CA SER A 20 -5.45 -16.65 17.15
C SER A 20 -5.23 -15.95 15.80
N VAL A 21 -5.37 -16.68 14.68
CA VAL A 21 -5.27 -16.09 13.32
C VAL A 21 -6.27 -14.95 13.12
N LYS A 22 -7.53 -15.14 13.53
CA LYS A 22 -8.55 -14.09 13.42
C LYS A 22 -8.23 -12.86 14.28
N ARG A 23 -7.82 -13.08 15.53
CA ARG A 23 -7.47 -11.99 16.44
C ARG A 23 -6.26 -11.21 15.92
N ASP A 24 -5.23 -11.93 15.48
CA ASP A 24 -4.00 -11.32 14.97
C ASP A 24 -4.27 -10.55 13.66
N SER A 25 -5.14 -11.12 12.78
CA SER A 25 -5.62 -10.43 11.58
C SER A 25 -6.35 -9.13 11.90
N LEU A 26 -7.26 -9.15 12.89
CA LEU A 26 -8.01 -7.95 13.27
C LEU A 26 -7.11 -6.89 13.93
N SER A 27 -6.18 -7.30 14.79
CA SER A 27 -5.22 -6.39 15.42
C SER A 27 -4.33 -5.71 14.37
N LEU A 28 -3.82 -6.48 13.41
CA LEU A 28 -3.06 -5.94 12.29
C LEU A 28 -3.92 -5.00 11.44
N SER A 29 -5.16 -5.41 11.14
CA SER A 29 -6.09 -4.62 10.34
C SER A 29 -6.42 -3.28 10.97
N PHE A 30 -6.60 -3.23 12.28
CA PHE A 30 -6.81 -1.99 13.02
C PHE A 30 -5.57 -1.10 12.94
N ALA A 31 -4.39 -1.64 13.22
CA ALA A 31 -3.13 -0.89 13.18
C ALA A 31 -2.87 -0.29 11.79
N VAL A 32 -3.07 -1.07 10.72
CA VAL A 32 -2.94 -0.60 9.34
C VAL A 32 -4.06 0.37 8.99
N GLY A 33 -5.28 0.09 9.44
CA GLY A 33 -6.46 0.92 9.16
C GLY A 33 -6.29 2.37 9.64
N VAL A 34 -5.62 2.59 10.79
CA VAL A 34 -5.34 3.93 11.33
C VAL A 34 -4.57 4.80 10.32
N TYR A 35 -3.72 4.22 9.49
CA TYR A 35 -3.06 4.96 8.40
C TYR A 35 -4.05 5.53 7.37
N GLY A 36 -5.25 5.00 7.29
CA GLY A 36 -6.33 5.58 6.49
C GLY A 36 -6.65 7.02 6.88
N ALA A 37 -6.51 7.40 8.17
CA ALA A 37 -6.70 8.78 8.60
C ALA A 37 -5.65 9.72 7.98
N ALA A 38 -4.39 9.29 7.92
CA ALA A 38 -3.34 10.04 7.24
C ALA A 38 -3.62 10.17 5.74
N PHE A 39 -4.12 9.11 5.08
CA PHE A 39 -4.54 9.18 3.69
C PHE A 39 -5.69 10.15 3.48
N GLY A 40 -6.73 10.08 4.32
CA GLY A 40 -7.88 10.99 4.25
C GLY A 40 -7.48 12.46 4.39
N ALA A 41 -6.64 12.77 5.38
CA ALA A 41 -6.13 14.12 5.61
C ALA A 41 -5.24 14.61 4.45
N ALA A 42 -4.32 13.77 3.98
CA ALA A 42 -3.43 14.09 2.85
C ALA A 42 -4.21 14.34 1.55
N SER A 43 -5.28 13.57 1.31
CA SER A 43 -6.14 13.74 0.14
C SER A 43 -6.85 15.09 0.15
N VAL A 44 -7.41 15.50 1.29
CA VAL A 44 -8.04 16.82 1.44
C VAL A 44 -7.00 17.94 1.31
N ALA A 45 -5.82 17.79 1.88
CA ALA A 45 -4.71 18.74 1.70
C ALA A 45 -4.26 18.86 0.23
N ALA A 46 -4.41 17.81 -0.56
CA ALA A 46 -4.20 17.80 -2.02
C ALA A 46 -5.44 18.26 -2.82
N HIS A 47 -6.39 18.96 -2.18
CA HIS A 47 -7.59 19.56 -2.76
C HIS A 47 -8.67 18.57 -3.25
N PHE A 48 -8.64 17.32 -2.82
CA PHE A 48 -9.76 16.40 -3.05
C PHE A 48 -10.90 16.70 -2.05
N SER A 49 -12.12 16.60 -2.52
CA SER A 49 -13.27 16.65 -1.61
C SER A 49 -13.34 15.38 -0.74
N VAL A 50 -14.03 15.44 0.39
CA VAL A 50 -14.26 14.26 1.25
C VAL A 50 -14.89 13.11 0.46
N LEU A 51 -15.86 13.41 -0.40
CA LEU A 51 -16.52 12.40 -1.24
C LEU A 51 -15.55 11.74 -2.24
N GLN A 52 -14.71 12.52 -2.92
CA GLN A 52 -13.68 12.01 -3.82
C GLN A 52 -12.68 11.15 -3.07
N THR A 53 -12.23 11.58 -1.90
CA THR A 53 -11.33 10.84 -1.02
C THR A 53 -11.90 9.48 -0.64
N CYS A 54 -13.17 9.43 -0.21
CA CYS A 54 -13.86 8.18 0.12
C CYS A 54 -14.05 7.30 -1.12
N ALA A 55 -14.39 7.85 -2.27
CA ALA A 55 -14.54 7.11 -3.51
C ALA A 55 -13.21 6.45 -3.93
N ILE A 56 -12.11 7.20 -3.89
CA ILE A 56 -10.76 6.66 -4.16
C ILE A 56 -10.43 5.55 -3.16
N SER A 57 -10.71 5.74 -1.88
CA SER A 57 -10.46 4.75 -0.83
C SER A 57 -11.21 3.44 -1.08
N LEU A 58 -12.48 3.51 -1.42
CA LEU A 58 -13.33 2.35 -1.67
C LEU A 58 -12.96 1.61 -2.96
N LEU A 59 -12.67 2.35 -4.04
CA LEU A 59 -12.50 1.77 -5.38
C LEU A 59 -11.07 1.33 -5.67
N THR A 60 -10.08 2.08 -5.20
CA THR A 60 -8.66 1.83 -5.51
C THR A 60 -7.94 1.08 -4.40
N PHE A 61 -8.61 0.52 -3.46
CA PHE A 61 -8.11 -0.06 -2.22
C PHE A 61 -6.68 -0.64 -2.31
N SER A 62 -5.70 0.26 -2.19
CA SER A 62 -4.26 -0.03 -2.20
C SER A 62 -3.50 1.18 -1.65
N GLY A 63 -3.15 1.16 -0.37
CA GLY A 63 -2.59 2.31 0.36
C GLY A 63 -1.50 3.07 -0.41
N ALA A 64 -0.45 2.39 -0.85
CA ALA A 64 0.64 3.06 -1.57
C ALA A 64 0.20 3.66 -2.92
N SER A 65 -0.71 3.00 -3.66
CA SER A 65 -1.25 3.53 -4.92
C SER A 65 -2.06 4.80 -4.69
N GLN A 66 -2.87 4.82 -3.63
CA GLN A 66 -3.68 5.96 -3.24
C GLN A 66 -2.81 7.15 -2.83
N PHE A 67 -1.84 6.94 -1.93
CA PHE A 67 -0.89 7.99 -1.54
C PHE A 67 -0.10 8.52 -2.72
N ALA A 68 0.31 7.64 -3.66
CA ALA A 68 1.07 8.08 -4.83
C ALA A 68 0.22 8.94 -5.77
N ALA A 69 -1.01 8.53 -6.05
CA ALA A 69 -1.92 9.30 -6.90
C ALA A 69 -2.23 10.68 -6.28
N VAL A 70 -2.58 10.69 -4.99
CA VAL A 70 -2.85 11.94 -4.25
C VAL A 70 -1.61 12.82 -4.16
N GLY A 71 -0.44 12.24 -3.90
CA GLY A 71 0.82 12.99 -3.86
C GLY A 71 1.20 13.64 -5.17
N VAL A 72 0.93 12.98 -6.31
CA VAL A 72 1.15 13.57 -7.65
C VAL A 72 0.24 14.77 -7.86
N VAL A 73 -1.05 14.67 -7.50
CA VAL A 73 -2.00 15.79 -7.62
C VAL A 73 -1.60 16.93 -6.68
N GLY A 74 -1.28 16.63 -5.42
CA GLY A 74 -0.85 17.62 -4.44
C GLY A 74 0.44 18.35 -4.83
N ALA A 75 1.31 17.72 -5.62
CA ALA A 75 2.49 18.34 -6.21
C ALA A 75 2.22 19.07 -7.54
N GLY A 76 0.95 19.30 -7.90
CA GLY A 76 0.57 19.99 -9.14
C GLY A 76 0.58 19.11 -10.41
N GLY A 77 0.71 17.78 -10.26
CA GLY A 77 0.67 16.86 -11.39
C GLY A 77 -0.74 16.65 -11.93
N GLY A 78 -0.83 16.38 -13.23
CA GLY A 78 -2.10 16.13 -13.91
C GLY A 78 -2.71 14.75 -13.57
N ALA A 79 -4.01 14.61 -13.85
CA ALA A 79 -4.78 13.38 -13.59
C ALA A 79 -4.15 12.13 -14.25
N PHE A 80 -3.66 12.24 -15.47
CA PHE A 80 -3.01 11.14 -16.17
C PHE A 80 -1.76 10.63 -15.41
N SER A 81 -0.90 11.55 -14.96
CA SER A 81 0.29 11.19 -14.18
C SER A 81 -0.08 10.54 -12.84
N ALA A 82 -1.13 11.04 -12.19
CA ALA A 82 -1.64 10.47 -10.95
C ALA A 82 -2.16 9.04 -11.14
N ILE A 83 -2.99 8.82 -12.17
CA ILE A 83 -3.53 7.50 -12.52
C ILE A 83 -2.40 6.54 -12.91
N ALA A 84 -1.48 6.97 -13.76
CA ALA A 84 -0.36 6.13 -14.21
C ALA A 84 0.54 5.73 -13.03
N THR A 85 0.86 6.67 -12.14
CA THR A 85 1.66 6.39 -10.94
C THR A 85 0.95 5.45 -9.98
N GLY A 86 -0.33 5.70 -9.70
CA GLY A 86 -1.15 4.82 -8.85
C GLY A 86 -1.28 3.41 -9.43
N ALA A 87 -1.54 3.30 -10.74
CA ALA A 87 -1.63 2.02 -11.44
C ALA A 87 -0.31 1.25 -11.40
N LEU A 88 0.82 1.94 -11.63
CA LEU A 88 2.15 1.33 -11.57
C LEU A 88 2.40 0.70 -10.19
N LEU A 89 2.13 1.42 -9.10
CA LEU A 89 2.27 0.87 -7.76
C LEU A 89 1.26 -0.24 -7.46
N GLY A 90 0.07 -0.16 -8.07
CA GLY A 90 -0.99 -1.16 -7.96
C GLY A 90 -0.67 -2.49 -8.66
N THR A 91 0.26 -2.53 -9.62
CA THR A 91 0.64 -3.77 -10.33
C THR A 91 1.10 -4.87 -9.39
N ARG A 92 1.70 -4.53 -8.25
CA ARG A 92 2.11 -5.49 -7.22
C ARG A 92 0.93 -6.32 -6.69
N ASN A 93 -0.28 -5.72 -6.57
CA ASN A 93 -1.46 -6.44 -6.11
C ASN A 93 -1.88 -7.51 -7.14
N GLY A 94 -1.65 -7.28 -8.44
CA GLY A 94 -1.80 -8.28 -9.49
C GLY A 94 -0.87 -9.48 -9.29
N LEU A 95 0.39 -9.23 -8.93
CA LEU A 95 1.36 -10.29 -8.61
C LEU A 95 0.93 -11.08 -7.37
N TYR A 96 0.40 -10.41 -6.35
CA TYR A 96 -0.17 -11.09 -5.17
C TYR A 96 -1.38 -11.93 -5.56
N ALA A 97 -2.26 -11.44 -6.43
CA ALA A 97 -3.42 -12.17 -6.90
C ALA A 97 -3.04 -13.47 -7.61
N VAL A 98 -1.98 -13.46 -8.42
CA VAL A 98 -1.44 -14.69 -9.05
C VAL A 98 -1.02 -15.72 -7.99
N ARG A 99 -0.38 -15.26 -6.92
CA ARG A 99 0.04 -16.15 -5.81
C ARG A 99 -1.14 -16.63 -4.97
N MET A 100 -2.17 -15.80 -4.79
CA MET A 100 -3.34 -16.12 -3.96
C MET A 100 -4.38 -16.97 -4.69
N ALA A 101 -4.49 -16.87 -6.02
CA ALA A 101 -5.51 -17.57 -6.79
C ALA A 101 -5.56 -19.10 -6.54
N PRO A 102 -4.42 -19.85 -6.58
CA PRO A 102 -4.42 -21.30 -6.32
C PRO A 102 -4.76 -21.64 -4.87
N LEU A 103 -4.46 -20.73 -3.92
CA LEU A 103 -4.77 -20.92 -2.50
C LEU A 103 -6.26 -20.70 -2.23
N LEU A 104 -6.84 -19.63 -2.74
CA LEU A 104 -8.22 -19.24 -2.45
C LEU A 104 -9.24 -20.08 -3.19
N LYS A 105 -8.96 -20.49 -4.44
CA LYS A 105 -9.81 -21.32 -5.32
C LYS A 105 -11.23 -20.77 -5.46
N VAL A 106 -11.38 -19.43 -5.45
CA VAL A 106 -12.69 -18.76 -5.57
C VAL A 106 -13.09 -18.52 -7.03
N ARG A 107 -14.40 -18.47 -7.29
CA ARG A 107 -14.98 -18.26 -8.63
C ARG A 107 -16.10 -17.22 -8.56
N GLY A 108 -16.50 -16.70 -9.72
CA GLY A 108 -17.61 -15.73 -9.85
C GLY A 108 -17.40 -14.48 -9.00
N ALA A 109 -18.45 -13.96 -8.41
CA ALA A 109 -18.43 -12.74 -7.60
C ALA A 109 -17.41 -12.78 -6.45
N LYS A 110 -17.20 -13.94 -5.83
CA LYS A 110 -16.17 -14.10 -4.78
C LYS A 110 -14.76 -13.81 -5.29
N ARG A 111 -14.47 -14.04 -6.58
CA ARG A 111 -13.17 -13.71 -7.18
C ARG A 111 -12.96 -12.21 -7.28
N ILE A 112 -14.02 -11.44 -7.59
CA ILE A 112 -13.96 -9.98 -7.65
C ILE A 112 -13.68 -9.42 -6.25
N VAL A 113 -14.42 -9.90 -5.24
CA VAL A 113 -14.20 -9.49 -3.84
C VAL A 113 -12.79 -9.85 -3.37
N ALA A 114 -12.31 -11.07 -3.68
CA ALA A 114 -10.95 -11.46 -3.33
C ALA A 114 -9.91 -10.56 -4.01
N ALA A 115 -10.10 -10.21 -5.28
CA ALA A 115 -9.19 -9.31 -6.01
C ALA A 115 -9.14 -7.93 -5.34
N GLN A 116 -10.31 -7.38 -4.94
CA GLN A 116 -10.40 -6.08 -4.25
C GLN A 116 -9.62 -6.03 -2.94
N ILE A 117 -9.67 -7.10 -2.16
CA ILE A 117 -9.01 -7.17 -0.84
C ILE A 117 -7.64 -7.86 -0.87
N THR A 118 -7.10 -8.14 -2.07
CA THR A 118 -5.73 -8.65 -2.24
C THR A 118 -4.75 -7.50 -2.14
N ILE A 119 -4.19 -7.32 -0.95
CA ILE A 119 -3.22 -6.30 -0.59
C ILE A 119 -2.01 -6.93 0.09
N ASP A 120 -1.00 -6.14 0.43
CA ASP A 120 0.23 -6.59 1.10
C ASP A 120 -0.09 -7.37 2.39
N GLU A 121 -0.98 -6.84 3.21
CA GLU A 121 -1.32 -7.37 4.53
C GLU A 121 -2.09 -8.69 4.44
N SER A 122 -3.15 -8.74 3.61
CA SER A 122 -3.95 -9.95 3.44
C SER A 122 -3.14 -11.09 2.84
N THR A 123 -2.25 -10.77 1.88
CA THR A 123 -1.33 -11.71 1.27
C THR A 123 -0.25 -12.16 2.25
N GLY A 124 0.36 -11.21 2.99
CA GLY A 124 1.40 -11.50 3.97
C GLY A 124 0.91 -12.42 5.07
N VAL A 125 -0.26 -12.12 5.66
CA VAL A 125 -0.86 -12.97 6.71
C VAL A 125 -1.21 -14.35 6.17
N ALA A 126 -1.79 -14.43 4.95
CA ALA A 126 -2.13 -15.72 4.36
C ALA A 126 -0.89 -16.61 4.13
N LEU A 127 0.19 -16.04 3.62
CA LEU A 127 1.44 -16.77 3.33
C LEU A 127 2.24 -17.13 4.58
N ALA A 128 2.02 -16.45 5.70
CA ALA A 128 2.68 -16.74 6.97
C ALA A 128 2.07 -17.95 7.71
N GLN A 129 0.92 -18.48 7.25
CA GLN A 129 0.27 -19.63 7.90
C GLN A 129 0.84 -20.96 7.42
N ASN A 130 0.77 -21.96 8.30
CA ASN A 130 1.32 -23.30 8.04
C ASN A 130 0.35 -24.24 7.31
N ASN A 131 -0.91 -23.89 7.19
CA ASN A 131 -1.93 -24.73 6.55
C ASN A 131 -2.94 -23.91 5.73
N GLU A 132 -3.56 -24.54 4.75
CA GLU A 132 -4.46 -23.89 3.79
C GLU A 132 -5.70 -23.25 4.44
N LYS A 133 -6.24 -23.87 5.50
CA LYS A 133 -7.42 -23.36 6.22
C LYS A 133 -7.10 -22.03 6.92
N ASP A 134 -6.00 -21.97 7.65
CA ASP A 134 -5.58 -20.77 8.36
C ASP A 134 -5.10 -19.68 7.40
N SER A 135 -4.45 -20.06 6.29
CA SER A 135 -4.09 -19.14 5.21
C SER A 135 -5.33 -18.45 4.63
N ARG A 136 -6.38 -19.20 4.30
CA ARG A 136 -7.65 -18.62 3.82
C ARG A 136 -8.32 -17.77 4.88
N THR A 137 -8.34 -18.23 6.12
CA THR A 137 -8.89 -17.46 7.24
C THR A 137 -8.14 -16.14 7.41
N GLY A 138 -6.82 -16.17 7.45
CA GLY A 138 -5.98 -14.99 7.54
C GLY A 138 -6.21 -14.01 6.39
N PHE A 139 -6.28 -14.50 5.14
CA PHE A 139 -6.56 -13.67 3.98
C PHE A 139 -7.87 -12.89 4.11
N TRP A 140 -8.97 -13.60 4.39
CA TRP A 140 -10.30 -12.99 4.44
C TRP A 140 -10.45 -12.03 5.63
N TRP A 141 -10.00 -12.44 6.82
CA TRP A 141 -10.12 -11.61 8.02
C TRP A 141 -9.24 -10.36 7.93
N THR A 142 -8.00 -10.48 7.43
CA THR A 142 -7.14 -9.32 7.24
C THR A 142 -7.66 -8.43 6.11
N GLY A 143 -8.00 -9.00 4.97
CA GLY A 143 -8.47 -8.23 3.82
C GLY A 143 -9.73 -7.41 4.12
N PHE A 144 -10.76 -8.03 4.70
CA PHE A 144 -11.97 -7.31 5.12
C PHE A 144 -11.72 -6.36 6.29
N GLY A 145 -10.92 -6.79 7.26
CA GLY A 145 -10.59 -5.96 8.41
C GLY A 145 -9.90 -4.66 7.99
N VAL A 146 -8.83 -4.76 7.16
CA VAL A 146 -8.15 -3.57 6.63
C VAL A 146 -9.11 -2.75 5.78
N PHE A 147 -9.92 -3.36 4.91
CA PHE A 147 -10.88 -2.63 4.08
C PHE A 147 -11.84 -1.77 4.93
N ILE A 148 -12.40 -2.36 5.99
CA ILE A 148 -13.35 -1.65 6.85
C ILE A 148 -12.65 -0.54 7.64
N PHE A 149 -11.59 -0.88 8.38
CA PHE A 149 -10.89 0.10 9.22
C PHE A 149 -10.25 1.21 8.38
N TRP A 150 -9.60 0.88 7.27
CA TRP A 150 -9.01 1.87 6.38
C TRP A 150 -10.04 2.88 5.88
N ASN A 151 -11.22 2.44 5.41
CA ASN A 151 -12.24 3.34 4.90
C ASN A 151 -12.87 4.18 6.02
N ILE A 152 -13.09 3.61 7.22
CA ILE A 152 -13.58 4.36 8.38
C ILE A 152 -12.57 5.46 8.75
N PHE A 153 -11.31 5.12 8.92
CA PHE A 153 -10.30 6.10 9.28
C PHE A 153 -10.01 7.08 8.15
N THR A 154 -10.11 6.69 6.88
CA THR A 154 -10.06 7.63 5.74
C THR A 154 -11.16 8.69 5.85
N LEU A 155 -12.39 8.29 6.13
CA LEU A 155 -13.49 9.24 6.33
C LEU A 155 -13.21 10.16 7.51
N ILE A 156 -12.79 9.63 8.65
CA ILE A 156 -12.45 10.42 9.84
C ILE A 156 -11.34 11.44 9.50
N GLY A 157 -10.26 11.00 8.87
CA GLY A 157 -9.14 11.88 8.49
C GLY A 157 -9.54 12.95 7.49
N ALA A 158 -10.34 12.59 6.47
CA ALA A 158 -10.83 13.54 5.47
C ALA A 158 -11.77 14.58 6.05
N VAL A 159 -12.72 14.17 6.89
CA VAL A 159 -13.64 15.11 7.57
C VAL A 159 -12.87 16.02 8.52
N SER A 160 -11.98 15.46 9.34
CA SER A 160 -11.17 16.24 10.29
C SER A 160 -10.31 17.29 9.58
N ALA A 161 -9.63 16.90 8.49
CA ALA A 161 -8.83 17.83 7.69
C ALA A 161 -9.69 18.88 6.97
N GLY A 162 -10.89 18.50 6.51
CA GLY A 162 -11.83 19.41 5.87
C GLY A 162 -12.40 20.51 6.79
N LEU A 163 -12.32 20.31 8.11
CA LEU A 163 -12.71 21.32 9.11
C LEU A 163 -11.58 22.34 9.36
N LEU A 164 -10.37 22.09 8.93
CA LEU A 164 -9.24 22.99 9.10
C LEU A 164 -9.26 24.07 8.01
N LYS A 165 -9.06 25.34 8.42
CA LYS A 165 -9.01 26.48 7.49
C LYS A 165 -7.78 26.40 6.58
N ASP A 166 -6.67 25.92 7.12
CA ASP A 166 -5.40 25.75 6.40
C ASP A 166 -4.75 24.44 6.83
N PRO A 167 -4.98 23.34 6.11
CA PRO A 167 -4.36 22.05 6.41
C PRO A 167 -2.83 22.07 6.35
N ALA A 168 -2.22 22.90 5.49
CA ALA A 168 -0.78 23.00 5.34
C ALA A 168 -0.11 23.60 6.59
N ALA A 169 -0.77 24.55 7.27
CA ALA A 169 -0.28 25.13 8.53
C ALA A 169 -0.09 24.07 9.63
N TYR A 170 -0.72 22.90 9.51
CA TYR A 170 -0.57 21.77 10.42
C TYR A 170 0.36 20.68 9.87
N GLY A 171 1.07 20.94 8.77
CA GLY A 171 2.01 19.99 8.15
C GLY A 171 1.34 18.79 7.47
N LEU A 172 0.04 18.89 7.13
CA LEU A 172 -0.68 17.79 6.48
C LEU A 172 -0.22 17.53 5.06
N ASP A 173 0.42 18.48 4.41
CA ASP A 173 1.11 18.36 3.12
C ASP A 173 2.32 17.42 3.18
N ALA A 174 2.97 17.29 4.36
CA ALA A 174 4.05 16.35 4.59
C ALA A 174 3.60 14.90 4.82
N LEU A 175 2.29 14.63 4.96
CA LEU A 175 1.79 13.27 5.26
C LEU A 175 2.11 12.26 4.15
N VAL A 176 2.02 12.66 2.87
CA VAL A 176 2.34 11.76 1.75
C VAL A 176 3.79 11.32 1.78
N PRO A 177 4.80 12.22 1.77
CA PRO A 177 6.19 11.81 1.84
C PRO A 177 6.51 11.05 3.13
N ALA A 178 5.96 11.46 4.27
CA ALA A 178 6.15 10.75 5.55
C ALA A 178 5.61 9.31 5.50
N ALA A 179 4.42 9.10 4.91
CA ALA A 179 3.85 7.77 4.73
C ALA A 179 4.73 6.88 3.86
N PHE A 180 5.28 7.40 2.74
CA PHE A 180 6.20 6.63 1.90
C PHE A 180 7.51 6.29 2.61
N VAL A 181 8.08 7.21 3.37
CA VAL A 181 9.27 6.92 4.20
C VAL A 181 8.95 5.80 5.18
N GLY A 182 7.80 5.88 5.89
CA GLY A 182 7.36 4.86 6.82
C GLY A 182 7.15 3.47 6.17
N LEU A 183 6.66 3.43 4.93
CA LEU A 183 6.47 2.19 4.18
C LEU A 183 7.77 1.58 3.65
N VAL A 184 8.73 2.41 3.24
CA VAL A 184 9.99 1.97 2.64
C VAL A 184 11.02 1.61 3.71
N TRP A 185 11.09 2.38 4.79
CA TRP A 185 12.13 2.24 5.82
C TRP A 185 12.30 0.82 6.37
N PRO A 186 11.24 0.10 6.77
CA PRO A 186 11.37 -1.27 7.27
C PRO A 186 11.84 -2.28 6.21
N ARG A 187 11.75 -1.92 4.92
CA ARG A 187 12.16 -2.77 3.79
C ARG A 187 13.61 -2.56 3.37
N LEU A 188 14.25 -1.52 3.88
CA LEU A 188 15.66 -1.25 3.63
C LEU A 188 16.52 -2.19 4.48
N SER A 189 16.93 -3.30 3.90
CA SER A 189 17.78 -4.30 4.54
C SER A 189 19.04 -4.53 3.71
N GLY A 190 20.21 -4.38 4.37
CA GLY A 190 21.52 -4.55 3.72
C GLY A 190 21.96 -3.37 2.86
N LYS A 191 23.27 -3.26 2.65
CA LYS A 191 23.92 -2.14 1.94
C LYS A 191 23.36 -1.91 0.53
N ARG A 192 23.04 -2.98 -0.21
CA ARG A 192 22.51 -2.89 -1.58
C ARG A 192 21.17 -2.12 -1.62
N SER A 193 20.26 -2.38 -0.66
CA SER A 193 18.97 -1.69 -0.59
C SER A 193 19.12 -0.20 -0.31
N TYR A 194 20.06 0.17 0.58
CA TYR A 194 20.33 1.58 0.85
C TYR A 194 20.93 2.31 -0.35
N TYR A 195 21.88 1.68 -1.06
CA TYR A 195 22.45 2.26 -2.29
C TYR A 195 21.40 2.44 -3.38
N LEU A 196 20.54 1.46 -3.59
CA LEU A 196 19.45 1.56 -4.56
C LEU A 196 18.45 2.66 -4.17
N ALA A 197 18.08 2.76 -2.90
CA ALA A 197 17.19 3.81 -2.42
C ALA A 197 17.81 5.21 -2.57
N ALA A 198 19.08 5.37 -2.20
CA ALA A 198 19.80 6.63 -2.37
C ALA A 198 19.92 7.02 -3.85
N PHE A 199 20.28 6.07 -4.71
CA PHE A 199 20.34 6.30 -6.16
C PHE A 199 18.97 6.68 -6.74
N ALA A 200 17.91 5.96 -6.38
CA ALA A 200 16.56 6.26 -6.80
C ALA A 200 16.11 7.65 -6.34
N PHE A 201 16.44 8.03 -5.11
CA PHE A 201 16.15 9.36 -4.56
C PHE A 201 16.85 10.47 -5.33
N VAL A 202 18.18 10.34 -5.53
CA VAL A 202 18.96 11.35 -6.26
C VAL A 202 18.50 11.47 -7.71
N PHE A 203 18.25 10.32 -8.37
CA PHE A 203 17.74 10.28 -9.74
C PHE A 203 16.36 10.93 -9.85
N ALA A 204 15.42 10.60 -8.98
CA ALA A 204 14.10 11.23 -8.97
C ALA A 204 14.21 12.75 -8.73
N LEU A 205 15.02 13.16 -7.74
CA LEU A 205 15.20 14.57 -7.39
C LEU A 205 15.79 15.38 -8.55
N SER A 206 16.74 14.81 -9.30
CA SER A 206 17.34 15.46 -10.46
C SER A 206 16.34 15.71 -11.60
N LEU A 207 15.28 14.94 -11.68
CA LEU A 207 14.22 15.08 -12.69
C LEU A 207 13.17 16.12 -12.32
N VAL A 208 12.95 16.38 -11.02
CA VAL A 208 11.87 17.25 -10.53
C VAL A 208 11.82 18.62 -11.23
N PRO A 209 12.94 19.35 -11.47
CA PRO A 209 12.87 20.67 -12.11
C PRO A 209 12.55 20.63 -13.62
N PHE A 210 12.64 19.45 -14.26
CA PHE A 210 12.56 19.34 -15.73
C PHE A 210 11.29 18.68 -16.24
N VAL A 211 10.56 17.94 -15.37
CA VAL A 211 9.42 17.14 -15.81
C VAL A 211 8.24 17.30 -14.85
N PRO A 212 6.98 17.11 -15.32
CA PRO A 212 5.79 17.17 -14.49
C PRO A 212 5.83 16.16 -13.34
N ALA A 213 5.15 16.49 -12.25
CA ALA A 213 4.99 15.60 -11.10
C ALA A 213 4.42 14.23 -11.50
N GLY A 214 4.96 13.16 -10.91
CA GLY A 214 4.67 11.77 -11.26
C GLY A 214 5.66 11.15 -12.24
N ILE A 215 6.21 11.90 -13.20
CA ILE A 215 7.21 11.38 -14.16
C ILE A 215 8.47 10.87 -13.44
N PRO A 216 9.03 11.58 -12.43
CA PRO A 216 10.18 11.07 -11.68
C PRO A 216 9.94 9.69 -11.06
N ILE A 217 8.72 9.45 -10.52
CA ILE A 217 8.35 8.16 -9.91
C ILE A 217 8.32 7.06 -10.96
N ILE A 218 7.64 7.30 -12.08
CA ILE A 218 7.52 6.34 -13.19
C ILE A 218 8.89 6.01 -13.78
N SER A 219 9.72 7.03 -14.01
CA SER A 219 11.07 6.87 -14.57
C SER A 219 11.97 6.05 -13.62
N THR A 220 11.89 6.31 -12.33
CA THR A 220 12.65 5.57 -11.31
C THR A 220 12.21 4.10 -11.24
N ALA A 221 10.90 3.82 -11.36
CA ALA A 221 10.40 2.46 -11.38
C ALA A 221 10.84 1.70 -12.63
N LEU A 222 10.81 2.33 -13.82
CA LEU A 222 11.33 1.73 -15.05
C LEU A 222 12.82 1.41 -14.94
N LEU A 223 13.60 2.33 -14.36
CA LEU A 223 15.02 2.09 -14.12
C LEU A 223 15.25 0.90 -13.18
N ALA A 224 14.48 0.79 -12.11
CA ALA A 224 14.57 -0.33 -11.17
C ALA A 224 14.24 -1.66 -11.84
N ILE A 225 13.25 -1.71 -12.73
CA ILE A 225 12.91 -2.91 -13.53
C ILE A 225 14.08 -3.29 -14.45
N LEU A 226 14.66 -2.32 -15.15
CA LEU A 226 15.80 -2.56 -16.06
C LEU A 226 17.04 -3.07 -15.31
N MET A 227 17.32 -2.52 -14.13
CA MET A 227 18.42 -2.97 -13.28
C MET A 227 18.16 -4.37 -12.68
N GLY A 228 16.91 -4.65 -12.29
CA GLY A 228 16.53 -5.96 -11.78
C GLY A 228 16.53 -7.06 -12.82
N TRP A 229 16.29 -6.72 -14.10
CA TRP A 229 16.33 -7.69 -15.20
C TRP A 229 17.76 -8.22 -15.49
N ARG A 230 18.77 -7.43 -15.14
CA ARG A 230 20.18 -7.79 -15.36
C ARG A 230 20.86 -8.40 -14.13
N ALA A 231 20.18 -8.54 -13.02
CA ALA A 231 20.68 -9.09 -11.76
C ALA A 231 20.18 -10.53 -11.51
#